data_2021503a4e9b852a1b1903d70c9b1eda
#
_entry.id   2021503a4e9b852a1b1903d70c9b1eda
#
_cell.length_a   1.000
_cell.length_b   1.000
_cell.length_c   1.000
_cell.angle_alpha   90.00
_cell.angle_beta   90.00
_cell.angle_gamma   90.00
#
_symmetry.space_group_name_H-M   'P 1'
#
loop_
_entity.id
_entity.type
_entity.pdbx_description
1 polymer ?
#
loop_
_entity_poly.entity_id
_entity_poly.type
_entity_poly.pdbx_seq_one_letter_code
_entity_poly.pdbx_strand_id
1 'polypeptide(L)'
;VPVLDTKQWFELARCKYDSPTDFDVVSLLNQNVASERCAILRYQEIAKFTDGIDFTTCDIAKHILAEEEEHEQDLQDYLTDIARMKKSFQK
;
A
#
# COMPACT_ATOMS: atom_id res chain seq x y z
N VAL A 1 17.84 -14.25 -18.20
CA VAL A 1 16.95 -13.94 -17.07
C VAL A 1 15.88 -12.98 -17.54
N PRO A 2 14.60 -13.36 -17.47
CA PRO A 2 13.55 -12.46 -17.91
C PRO A 2 13.41 -11.29 -16.95
N VAL A 3 13.67 -10.10 -17.44
CA VAL A 3 13.39 -8.86 -16.71
C VAL A 3 11.94 -8.49 -17.04
N LEU A 4 11.17 -8.10 -16.04
CA LEU A 4 9.81 -7.63 -16.24
C LEU A 4 9.83 -6.35 -17.09
N ASP A 5 9.04 -6.32 -18.16
CA ASP A 5 8.85 -5.11 -18.93
C ASP A 5 7.89 -4.16 -18.21
N THR A 6 7.77 -2.92 -18.68
CA THR A 6 6.95 -1.90 -18.05
C THR A 6 5.48 -2.31 -17.95
N LYS A 7 4.97 -3.01 -18.97
CA LYS A 7 3.58 -3.49 -18.99
C LYS A 7 3.34 -4.55 -17.94
N GLN A 8 4.26 -5.52 -17.82
CA GLN A 8 4.17 -6.58 -16.81
C GLN A 8 4.25 -6.00 -15.40
N TRP A 9 5.10 -5.01 -15.19
CA TRP A 9 5.20 -4.27 -13.95
C TRP A 9 3.85 -3.65 -13.56
N PHE A 10 3.24 -2.97 -14.53
CA PHE A 10 1.95 -2.31 -14.33
C PHE A 10 0.86 -3.31 -13.96
N GLU A 11 0.81 -4.45 -14.64
CA GLU A 11 -0.19 -5.48 -14.36
C GLU A 11 -0.02 -6.10 -12.98
N LEU A 12 1.22 -6.41 -12.58
CA LEU A 12 1.51 -6.98 -11.26
C LEU A 12 1.28 -5.99 -10.12
N ALA A 13 1.63 -4.73 -10.33
CA ALA A 13 1.48 -3.68 -9.32
C ALA A 13 0.09 -3.05 -9.28
N ARG A 14 -0.78 -3.40 -10.22
CA ARG A 14 -2.09 -2.77 -10.36
C ARG A 14 -3.01 -3.12 -9.20
N CYS A 15 -3.50 -2.10 -8.53
CA CYS A 15 -4.52 -2.21 -7.51
C CYS A 15 -5.76 -1.47 -7.95
N LYS A 16 -6.94 -2.05 -7.67
CA LYS A 16 -8.19 -1.33 -7.86
C LYS A 16 -8.27 -0.20 -6.86
N TYR A 17 -8.47 0.98 -7.37
CA TYR A 17 -8.64 2.16 -6.56
C TYR A 17 -10.03 2.74 -6.83
N ASP A 18 -10.88 2.74 -5.81
CA ASP A 18 -12.19 3.36 -5.88
C ASP A 18 -12.07 4.81 -5.43
N SER A 19 -12.53 5.73 -6.27
CA SER A 19 -12.57 7.13 -5.89
C SER A 19 -13.50 7.33 -4.71
N PRO A 20 -13.11 8.13 -3.70
CA PRO A 20 -13.97 8.38 -2.57
C PRO A 20 -15.24 9.12 -3.01
N THR A 21 -16.39 8.59 -2.62
CA THR A 21 -17.68 9.24 -2.81
C THR A 21 -18.06 10.10 -1.61
N ASP A 22 -17.28 10.02 -0.54
CA ASP A 22 -17.49 10.72 0.71
C ASP A 22 -16.22 11.51 1.05
N PHE A 23 -16.37 12.77 1.44
CA PHE A 23 -15.27 13.63 1.84
C PHE A 23 -14.95 13.57 3.35
N ASP A 24 -15.47 12.59 4.05
CA ASP A 24 -15.11 12.35 5.44
C ASP A 24 -13.65 11.91 5.54
N VAL A 25 -12.89 12.53 6.43
CA VAL A 25 -11.46 12.25 6.63
C VAL A 25 -11.23 10.78 6.99
N VAL A 26 -12.08 10.20 7.83
CA VAL A 26 -11.96 8.79 8.22
C VAL A 26 -12.15 7.88 7.02
N SER A 27 -13.14 8.15 6.18
CA SER A 27 -13.38 7.38 4.95
C SER A 27 -12.21 7.47 4.00
N LEU A 28 -11.64 8.66 3.81
CA LEU A 28 -10.46 8.87 2.95
C LEU A 28 -9.25 8.11 3.48
N LEU A 29 -9.00 8.16 4.79
CA LEU A 29 -7.89 7.42 5.39
C LEU A 29 -8.07 5.92 5.31
N ASN A 30 -9.28 5.41 5.49
CA ASN A 30 -9.58 3.98 5.32
C ASN A 30 -9.35 3.52 3.88
N GLN A 31 -9.71 4.34 2.89
CA GLN A 31 -9.43 4.03 1.50
C GLN A 31 -7.94 4.02 1.22
N ASN A 32 -7.19 4.95 1.79
CA ASN A 32 -5.74 4.99 1.66
C ASN A 32 -5.10 3.74 2.29
N VAL A 33 -5.58 3.30 3.46
CA VAL A 33 -5.11 2.06 4.09
C VAL A 33 -5.36 0.86 3.18
N ALA A 34 -6.56 0.77 2.60
CA ALA A 34 -6.89 -0.32 1.69
C ALA A 34 -6.01 -0.31 0.45
N SER A 35 -5.73 0.87 -0.11
CA SER A 35 -4.84 1.05 -1.26
C SER A 35 -3.40 0.63 -0.92
N GLU A 36 -2.88 1.05 0.24
CA GLU A 36 -1.54 0.68 0.69
C GLU A 36 -1.41 -0.83 0.92
N ARG A 37 -2.42 -1.47 1.51
CA ARG A 37 -2.44 -2.92 1.70
C ARG A 37 -2.44 -3.67 0.37
N CYS A 38 -3.20 -3.19 -0.60
CA CYS A 38 -3.19 -3.77 -1.94
C CYS A 38 -1.80 -3.64 -2.57
N ALA A 39 -1.17 -2.48 -2.46
CA ALA A 39 0.18 -2.25 -2.96
C ALA A 39 1.19 -3.20 -2.28
N ILE A 40 1.11 -3.36 -0.97
CA ILE A 40 1.96 -4.27 -0.21
C ILE A 40 1.86 -5.69 -0.76
N LEU A 41 0.65 -6.19 -0.98
CA LEU A 41 0.45 -7.53 -1.52
C LEU A 41 1.04 -7.66 -2.93
N ARG A 42 0.88 -6.66 -3.77
CA ARG A 42 1.43 -6.65 -5.13
C ARG A 42 2.95 -6.66 -5.13
N TYR A 43 3.58 -5.84 -4.28
CA TYR A 43 5.04 -5.82 -4.19
C TYR A 43 5.60 -7.10 -3.58
N GLN A 44 4.88 -7.74 -2.67
CA GLN A 44 5.24 -9.08 -2.19
C GLN A 44 5.22 -10.11 -3.31
N GLU A 45 4.20 -10.09 -4.17
CA GLU A 45 4.11 -10.98 -5.33
C GLU A 45 5.25 -10.72 -6.30
N ILE A 46 5.57 -9.45 -6.59
CA ILE A 46 6.68 -9.09 -7.47
C ILE A 46 8.00 -9.59 -6.89
N ALA A 47 8.25 -9.38 -5.60
CA ALA A 47 9.47 -9.83 -4.96
C ALA A 47 9.62 -11.36 -5.04
N LYS A 48 8.54 -12.09 -4.79
CA LYS A 48 8.54 -13.56 -4.89
C LYS A 48 8.78 -14.04 -6.32
N PHE A 49 8.11 -13.41 -7.27
CA PHE A 49 8.23 -13.77 -8.70
C PHE A 49 9.63 -13.52 -9.23
N THR A 50 10.30 -12.48 -8.78
CA THR A 50 11.61 -12.06 -9.26
C THR A 50 12.78 -12.61 -8.44
N ASP A 51 12.51 -13.25 -7.32
CA ASP A 51 13.52 -13.80 -6.42
C ASP A 51 14.35 -14.87 -7.16
N GLY A 52 15.68 -14.66 -7.19
CA GLY A 52 16.60 -15.56 -7.88
C GLY A 52 16.57 -15.46 -9.40
N ILE A 53 15.71 -14.63 -10.00
CA ILE A 53 15.54 -14.47 -11.44
C ILE A 53 15.98 -13.09 -11.89
N ASP A 54 15.41 -12.06 -11.29
CA ASP A 54 15.70 -10.65 -11.59
C ASP A 54 16.04 -9.94 -10.29
N PHE A 55 17.32 -9.94 -9.94
CA PHE A 55 17.77 -9.42 -8.64
C PHE A 55 17.49 -7.93 -8.49
N THR A 56 17.64 -7.16 -9.57
CA THR A 56 17.40 -5.72 -9.53
C THR A 56 15.93 -5.40 -9.24
N THR A 57 15.02 -6.04 -9.96
CA THR A 57 13.59 -5.86 -9.75
C THR A 57 13.18 -6.33 -8.36
N CYS A 58 13.72 -7.46 -7.91
CA CYS A 58 13.45 -7.99 -6.58
C CYS A 58 13.87 -7.00 -5.47
N ASP A 59 15.07 -6.43 -5.59
CA ASP A 59 15.57 -5.46 -4.62
C ASP A 59 14.74 -4.19 -4.61
N ILE A 60 14.35 -3.68 -5.77
CA ILE A 60 13.48 -2.52 -5.87
C ILE A 60 12.12 -2.81 -5.23
N ALA A 61 11.54 -3.97 -5.53
CA ALA A 61 10.25 -4.36 -4.96
C ALA A 61 10.30 -4.46 -3.44
N LYS A 62 11.36 -5.03 -2.88
CA LYS A 62 11.57 -5.12 -1.43
C LYS A 62 11.71 -3.75 -0.79
N HIS A 63 12.41 -2.84 -1.45
CA HIS A 63 12.61 -1.48 -0.94
C HIS A 63 11.28 -0.72 -0.91
N ILE A 64 10.51 -0.78 -1.99
CA ILE A 64 9.19 -0.15 -2.06
C ILE A 64 8.23 -0.78 -1.04
N LEU A 65 8.28 -2.10 -0.89
CA LEU A 65 7.48 -2.82 0.08
C LEU A 65 7.70 -2.30 1.51
N ALA A 66 8.96 -2.09 1.89
CA ALA A 66 9.28 -1.55 3.21
C ALA A 66 8.71 -0.14 3.41
N GLU A 67 8.78 0.71 2.37
CA GLU A 67 8.19 2.06 2.41
C GLU A 67 6.67 2.01 2.53
N GLU A 68 6.00 1.13 1.77
CA GLU A 68 4.55 0.99 1.81
C GLU A 68 4.06 0.46 3.16
N GLU A 69 4.80 -0.46 3.78
CA GLU A 69 4.48 -0.95 5.12
C GLU A 69 4.55 0.17 6.17
N GLU A 70 5.55 1.04 6.05
CA GLU A 70 5.69 2.21 6.91
C GLU A 70 4.54 3.21 6.70
N HIS A 71 4.17 3.47 5.45
CA HIS A 71 3.04 4.33 5.13
C HIS A 71 1.73 3.79 5.70
N GLU A 72 1.50 2.49 5.57
CA GLU A 72 0.30 1.86 6.15
C GLU A 72 0.25 2.05 7.67
N GLN A 73 1.37 1.85 8.35
CA GLN A 73 1.44 2.03 9.79
C GLN A 73 1.13 3.48 10.19
N ASP A 74 1.68 4.45 9.47
CA ASP A 74 1.41 5.87 9.71
C ASP A 74 -0.09 6.19 9.56
N LEU A 75 -0.73 5.66 8.54
CA LEU A 75 -2.16 5.84 8.32
C LEU A 75 -3.00 5.21 9.43
N GLN A 76 -2.62 4.03 9.92
CA GLN A 76 -3.27 3.36 11.04
C GLN A 76 -3.15 4.20 12.32
N ASP A 77 -1.98 4.79 12.54
CA ASP A 77 -1.74 5.66 13.71
C ASP A 77 -2.62 6.91 13.65
N TYR A 78 -2.77 7.54 12.48
CA TYR A 78 -3.68 8.67 12.30
C TYR A 78 -5.13 8.29 12.61
N LEU A 79 -5.58 7.14 12.13
CA LEU A 79 -6.94 6.66 12.40
C LEU A 79 -7.17 6.44 13.90
N THR A 80 -6.19 5.87 14.57
CA THR A 80 -6.24 5.66 16.04
C THR A 80 -6.33 6.99 16.77
N ASP A 81 -5.53 7.98 16.37
CA ASP A 81 -5.53 9.30 16.99
C ASP A 81 -6.88 10.00 16.79
N ILE A 82 -7.45 9.94 15.60
CA ILE A 82 -8.77 10.51 15.32
C ILE A 82 -9.85 9.86 16.19
N ALA A 83 -9.82 8.55 16.34
CA ALA A 83 -10.77 7.83 17.19
C ALA A 83 -10.66 8.26 18.66
N ARG A 84 -9.45 8.46 19.16
CA ARG A 84 -9.21 8.98 20.51
C ARG A 84 -9.72 10.40 20.69
N MET A 85 -9.50 11.26 19.71
CA MET A 85 -9.99 12.63 19.72
C MET A 85 -11.51 12.68 19.75
N LYS A 86 -12.18 11.87 18.93
CA LYS A 86 -13.64 11.78 18.92
C LYS A 86 -14.19 11.33 20.27
N LYS A 87 -13.56 10.36 20.91
CA LYS A 87 -13.94 9.91 22.27
C LYS A 87 -13.82 11.02 23.29
N SER A 88 -12.77 11.85 23.21
CA SER A 88 -12.56 12.97 24.12
C SER A 88 -13.67 14.02 24.04
N PHE A 89 -14.26 14.21 22.88
CA PHE A 89 -15.32 15.18 22.66
C PHE A 89 -16.74 14.65 22.94
N GLN A 90 -16.89 13.34 23.12
CA GLN A 90 -18.18 12.68 23.38
C GLN A 90 -18.40 12.44 24.89
N LYS A 91 -18.34 13.46 25.67
CA LYS A 91 -18.65 13.34 27.10
C LYS A 91 -20.11 13.64 27.38
#